data_65e6caf71ea500e2df637f63b145f345
#
_entry.id   65e6caf71ea500e2df637f63b145f345
#
_cell.length_a   1.000
_cell.length_b   1.000
_cell.length_c   1.000
_cell.angle_alpha   90.00
_cell.angle_beta   90.00
_cell.angle_gamma   90.00
#
_symmetry.space_group_name_H-M   'P 1'
#
loop_
_entity.id
_entity.type
_entity.pdbx_description
1 polymer ?
#
loop_
_entity_poly.entity_id
_entity_poly.type
_entity_poly.pdbx_seq_one_letter_code
_entity_poly.pdbx_strand_id
1 'polypeptide(L)'
;DLGVLVTDRNIFFAKGSADLKAAKLGVDYVRFTGDEHDNLIGVNLVVPAGDFRVFGEYWKNTSVDHDYDRAWNAGIGYGKMDLKKPGSFALSLAYNDVDYGVYFGGTGLQTDVLSQLTNKATYGDADNVTFWNAMADVTLQKNVYLHAEYAFDVDTEASSTDAKDAWNVSLNYKF
;
A
#
# COMPACT_ATOMS: atom_id res chain seq x y z
N ASP A 1 -3.22 10.14 -17.18
CA ASP A 1 -4.20 9.05 -17.26
C ASP A 1 -5.33 9.27 -16.27
N LEU A 2 -6.55 8.98 -16.69
CA LEU A 2 -7.75 9.03 -15.86
C LEU A 2 -8.47 7.69 -15.96
N GLY A 3 -8.74 7.06 -14.83
CA GLY A 3 -9.49 5.81 -14.74
C GLY A 3 -10.68 5.95 -13.79
N VAL A 4 -11.79 5.34 -14.15
CA VAL A 4 -12.99 5.24 -13.30
C VAL A 4 -13.46 3.80 -13.30
N LEU A 5 -13.71 3.24 -12.14
CA LEU A 5 -14.30 1.92 -11.95
C LEU A 5 -15.55 2.05 -11.08
N VAL A 6 -16.66 1.49 -11.56
CA VAL A 6 -17.90 1.34 -10.79
C VAL A 6 -18.18 -0.14 -10.65
N THR A 7 -18.43 -0.62 -9.44
CA THR A 7 -18.69 -2.04 -9.17
C THR A 7 -20.12 -2.24 -8.69
N ASP A 8 -20.63 -3.46 -8.83
CA ASP A 8 -21.95 -3.87 -8.32
C ASP A 8 -22.07 -3.83 -6.78
N ARG A 9 -20.93 -3.59 -6.10
CA ARG A 9 -20.87 -3.51 -4.63
C ARG A 9 -20.94 -2.08 -4.10
N ASN A 10 -21.54 -1.16 -4.85
CA ASN A 10 -21.66 0.24 -4.45
C ASN A 10 -20.31 0.92 -4.15
N ILE A 11 -19.27 0.59 -4.89
CA ILE A 11 -17.96 1.24 -4.80
C ILE A 11 -17.73 2.04 -6.07
N PHE A 12 -17.46 3.32 -5.92
CA PHE A 12 -16.98 4.19 -6.98
C PHE A 12 -15.49 4.46 -6.75
N PHE A 13 -14.67 4.25 -7.75
CA PHE A 13 -13.24 4.54 -7.73
C PHE A 13 -12.87 5.44 -8.90
N ALA A 14 -12.15 6.52 -8.64
CA ALA A 14 -11.57 7.40 -9.65
C ALA A 14 -10.09 7.60 -9.39
N LYS A 15 -9.27 7.49 -10.43
CA LYS A 15 -7.83 7.68 -10.37
C LYS A 15 -7.39 8.65 -11.45
N GLY A 16 -6.57 9.62 -11.06
CA GLY A 16 -5.87 10.52 -11.97
C GLY A 16 -4.36 10.41 -11.77
N SER A 17 -3.57 10.42 -12.85
CA SER A 17 -2.12 10.47 -12.73
C SER A 17 -1.49 11.40 -13.76
N ALA A 18 -0.40 12.03 -13.36
CA ALA A 18 0.41 12.90 -14.20
C ALA A 18 1.88 12.45 -14.15
N ASP A 19 2.47 12.20 -15.30
CA ASP A 19 3.91 12.00 -15.45
C ASP A 19 4.58 13.35 -15.70
N LEU A 20 5.17 13.90 -14.66
CA LEU A 20 5.97 15.12 -14.69
C LEU A 20 7.41 14.71 -14.94
N LYS A 21 8.17 15.43 -15.78
CA LYS A 21 9.55 15.05 -16.16
C LYS A 21 10.45 14.58 -15.01
N ALA A 22 10.25 15.10 -13.80
CA ALA A 22 11.03 14.80 -12.61
C ALA A 22 10.30 13.92 -11.58
N ALA A 23 9.00 13.67 -11.75
CA ALA A 23 8.18 12.95 -10.77
C ALA A 23 6.90 12.40 -11.41
N LYS A 24 6.34 11.37 -10.78
CA LYS A 24 4.98 10.87 -11.08
C LYS A 24 4.09 11.18 -9.90
N LEU A 25 2.99 11.84 -10.17
CA LEU A 25 1.97 12.18 -9.19
C LEU A 25 0.68 11.41 -9.51
N GLY A 26 0.08 10.82 -8.50
CA GLY A 26 -1.26 10.22 -8.58
C GLY A 26 -2.20 10.79 -7.55
N VAL A 27 -3.48 10.82 -7.89
CA VAL A 27 -4.57 11.15 -6.99
C VAL A 27 -5.64 10.10 -7.15
N ASP A 28 -6.10 9.56 -6.05
CA ASP A 28 -7.10 8.49 -5.98
C ASP A 28 -8.30 8.98 -5.16
N TYR A 29 -9.51 8.62 -5.58
CA TYR A 29 -10.73 8.84 -4.83
C TYR A 29 -11.54 7.56 -4.80
N VAL A 30 -11.94 7.13 -3.61
CA VAL A 30 -12.79 5.96 -3.40
C VAL A 30 -14.01 6.38 -2.61
N ARG A 31 -15.20 5.96 -3.06
CA ARG A 31 -16.44 6.16 -2.36
C ARG A 31 -17.17 4.84 -2.19
N PHE A 32 -17.51 4.51 -0.96
CA PHE A 32 -18.40 3.42 -0.61
C PHE A 32 -19.81 3.99 -0.41
N THR A 33 -20.81 3.39 -1.06
CA THR A 33 -22.21 3.86 -1.04
C THR A 33 -23.15 2.86 -0.36
N GLY A 34 -22.62 1.99 0.51
CA GLY A 34 -23.39 1.06 1.35
C GLY A 34 -23.99 1.74 2.59
N ASP A 35 -24.34 0.94 3.59
CA ASP A 35 -24.91 1.42 4.85
C ASP A 35 -23.90 2.28 5.66
N GLU A 36 -22.61 2.05 5.46
CA GLU A 36 -21.54 2.89 5.94
C GLU A 36 -20.95 3.66 4.76
N HIS A 37 -21.10 4.97 4.78
CA HIS A 37 -20.67 5.86 3.69
C HIS A 37 -19.25 6.34 3.98
N ASP A 38 -18.27 5.71 3.36
CA ASP A 38 -16.88 6.13 3.45
C ASP A 38 -16.38 6.78 2.16
N ASN A 39 -15.66 7.88 2.30
CA ASN A 39 -14.98 8.56 1.23
C ASN A 39 -13.49 8.66 1.56
N LEU A 40 -12.67 8.10 0.69
CA LEU A 40 -11.23 8.12 0.82
C LEU A 40 -10.61 8.97 -0.29
N ILE A 41 -9.65 9.78 0.07
CA ILE A 41 -8.81 10.53 -0.87
C ILE A 41 -7.37 10.09 -0.67
N GLY A 42 -6.71 9.69 -1.75
CA GLY A 42 -5.31 9.31 -1.77
C GLY A 42 -4.47 10.22 -2.67
N VAL A 43 -3.23 10.46 -2.29
CA VAL A 43 -2.22 11.12 -3.12
C VAL A 43 -0.95 10.30 -3.06
N ASN A 44 -0.34 10.03 -4.20
CA ASN A 44 0.93 9.32 -4.28
C ASN A 44 1.95 10.08 -5.14
N LEU A 45 3.21 9.98 -4.77
CA LEU A 45 4.33 10.62 -5.43
C LEU A 45 5.48 9.63 -5.61
N VAL A 46 6.06 9.59 -6.80
CA VAL A 46 7.29 8.83 -7.08
C VAL A 46 8.27 9.75 -7.79
N VAL A 47 9.46 9.90 -7.21
CA VAL A 47 10.57 10.69 -7.77
C VAL A 47 11.69 9.73 -8.17
N PRO A 48 11.91 9.49 -9.49
CA PRO A 48 13.02 8.66 -9.95
C PRO A 48 14.36 9.41 -9.83
N ALA A 49 15.41 8.68 -9.49
CA ALA A 49 16.79 9.17 -9.38
C ALA A 49 17.78 8.10 -9.87
N GLY A 50 17.91 7.94 -11.19
CA GLY A 50 18.67 6.85 -11.81
C GLY A 50 18.00 5.49 -11.53
N ASP A 51 18.76 4.56 -10.94
CA ASP A 51 18.24 3.26 -10.52
C ASP A 51 17.48 3.32 -9.19
N PHE A 52 17.54 4.44 -8.49
CA PHE A 52 16.80 4.69 -7.26
C PHE A 52 15.49 5.41 -7.52
N ARG A 53 14.57 5.31 -6.57
CA ARG A 53 13.37 6.12 -6.48
C ARG A 53 13.09 6.46 -5.02
N VAL A 54 12.56 7.66 -4.79
CA VAL A 54 11.90 8.01 -3.54
C VAL A 54 10.41 8.00 -3.81
N PHE A 55 9.64 7.47 -2.91
CA PHE A 55 8.19 7.42 -3.07
C PHE A 55 7.49 7.69 -1.74
N GLY A 56 6.24 8.10 -1.84
CA GLY A 56 5.37 8.26 -0.70
C GLY A 56 3.92 8.29 -1.13
N GLU A 57 3.05 7.98 -0.19
CA GLU A 57 1.61 7.92 -0.37
C GLU A 57 0.92 8.42 0.90
N TYR A 58 -0.18 9.11 0.73
CA TYR A 58 -1.01 9.57 1.83
C TYR A 58 -2.48 9.33 1.49
N TRP A 59 -3.22 8.78 2.42
CA TRP A 59 -4.66 8.58 2.35
C TRP A 59 -5.36 9.21 3.53
N LYS A 60 -6.58 9.70 3.29
CA LYS A 60 -7.48 10.22 4.31
C LYS A 60 -8.90 9.74 4.07
N ASN A 61 -9.54 9.25 5.11
CA ASN A 61 -10.98 9.06 5.17
C ASN A 61 -11.64 10.39 5.53
N THR A 62 -12.47 10.92 4.63
CA THR A 62 -13.13 12.21 4.81
C THR A 62 -14.55 12.10 5.37
N SER A 63 -15.01 10.88 5.64
CA SER A 63 -16.35 10.60 6.16
C SER A 63 -16.39 10.39 7.66
N VAL A 64 -15.24 10.20 8.30
CA VAL A 64 -15.10 10.02 9.73
C VAL A 64 -14.47 11.26 10.37
N ASP A 65 -14.96 11.63 11.51
CA ASP A 65 -14.46 12.78 12.29
C ASP A 65 -13.86 12.25 13.59
N HIS A 66 -12.73 11.57 13.47
CA HIS A 66 -11.95 11.06 14.60
C HIS A 66 -10.45 11.05 14.27
N ASP A 67 -9.61 10.82 15.26
CA ASP A 67 -8.15 10.92 15.16
C ASP A 67 -7.49 9.82 14.32
N TYR A 68 -8.23 8.73 13.97
CA TYR A 68 -7.74 7.56 13.25
C TYR A 68 -8.28 7.49 11.83
N ASP A 69 -8.01 8.51 11.03
CA ASP A 69 -8.62 8.67 9.70
C ASP A 69 -7.62 8.74 8.53
N ARG A 70 -6.33 8.43 8.77
CA ARG A 70 -5.27 8.59 7.77
C ARG A 70 -4.38 7.38 7.66
N ALA A 71 -3.74 7.24 6.52
CA ALA A 71 -2.62 6.35 6.33
C ALA A 71 -1.57 7.01 5.45
N TRP A 72 -0.30 6.76 5.71
CA TRP A 72 0.77 7.22 4.86
C TRP A 72 1.95 6.27 4.87
N ASN A 73 2.72 6.33 3.79
CA ASN A 73 4.03 5.72 3.74
C ASN A 73 5.04 6.65 3.08
N ALA A 74 6.30 6.40 3.39
CA ALA A 74 7.42 7.02 2.68
C ALA A 74 8.57 6.03 2.58
N GLY A 75 9.23 5.97 1.43
CA GLY A 75 10.26 4.97 1.21
C GLY A 75 11.21 5.28 0.08
N ILE A 76 12.19 4.38 -0.04
CA ILE A 76 13.17 4.36 -1.11
C ILE A 76 13.09 3.02 -1.85
N GLY A 77 13.37 3.03 -3.12
CA GLY A 77 13.47 1.82 -3.93
C GLY A 77 14.71 1.82 -4.81
N TYR A 78 15.14 0.65 -5.19
CA TYR A 78 16.27 0.42 -6.08
C TYR A 78 15.92 -0.64 -7.13
N GLY A 79 16.36 -0.41 -8.36
CA GLY A 79 16.13 -1.30 -9.47
C GLY A 79 14.70 -1.21 -10.04
N LYS A 80 14.47 -1.97 -11.06
CA LYS A 80 13.18 -2.08 -11.76
C LYS A 80 12.98 -3.50 -12.26
N MET A 81 11.93 -4.13 -11.79
CA MET A 81 11.51 -5.43 -12.30
C MET A 81 10.92 -5.28 -13.71
N ASP A 82 11.32 -6.15 -14.62
CA ASP A 82 10.76 -6.30 -15.96
C ASP A 82 10.35 -7.77 -16.16
N LEU A 83 9.07 -8.03 -16.27
CA LEU A 83 8.50 -9.37 -16.44
C LEU A 83 8.96 -10.10 -17.70
N LYS A 84 9.55 -9.38 -18.66
CA LYS A 84 10.11 -9.96 -19.88
C LYS A 84 11.57 -10.34 -19.73
N LYS A 85 12.24 -9.87 -18.67
CA LYS A 85 13.68 -10.01 -18.46
C LYS A 85 13.97 -10.82 -17.18
N PRO A 86 14.19 -12.13 -17.29
CA PRO A 86 14.61 -12.95 -16.15
C PRO A 86 15.84 -12.37 -15.45
N GLY A 87 15.85 -12.41 -14.12
CA GLY A 87 16.92 -11.83 -13.30
C GLY A 87 16.76 -10.32 -13.02
N SER A 88 15.81 -9.63 -13.66
CA SER A 88 15.50 -8.25 -13.28
C SER A 88 14.82 -8.22 -11.91
N PHE A 89 15.12 -7.21 -11.11
CA PHE A 89 14.60 -7.11 -9.75
C PHE A 89 14.28 -5.66 -9.36
N ALA A 90 13.46 -5.53 -8.34
CA ALA A 90 13.20 -4.28 -7.64
C ALA A 90 13.25 -4.54 -6.13
N LEU A 91 13.86 -3.63 -5.39
CA LEU A 91 13.90 -3.63 -3.93
C LEU A 91 13.27 -2.35 -3.42
N SER A 92 12.65 -2.39 -2.25
CA SER A 92 12.21 -1.18 -1.56
C SER A 92 12.21 -1.35 -0.05
N LEU A 93 12.33 -0.21 0.63
CA LEU A 93 12.17 -0.09 2.06
C LEU A 93 11.30 1.14 2.32
N ALA A 94 10.22 0.98 3.07
CA ALA A 94 9.29 2.03 3.42
C ALA A 94 8.89 1.97 4.89
N TYR A 95 8.69 3.13 5.49
CA TYR A 95 7.98 3.26 6.75
C TYR A 95 6.50 3.48 6.46
N ASN A 96 5.64 2.82 7.22
CA ASN A 96 4.19 2.87 7.08
C ASN A 96 3.55 3.25 8.42
N ASP A 97 2.50 4.06 8.35
CA ASP A 97 1.67 4.50 9.46
C ASP A 97 0.22 4.43 8.98
N VAL A 98 -0.56 3.54 9.55
CA VAL A 98 -1.88 3.15 9.02
C VAL A 98 -2.92 3.12 10.12
N ASP A 99 -3.84 4.07 10.07
CA ASP A 99 -4.99 4.12 10.96
C ASP A 99 -6.09 3.17 10.51
N TYR A 100 -6.84 2.64 11.48
CA TYR A 100 -7.94 1.72 11.25
C TYR A 100 -9.02 2.27 10.31
N GLY A 101 -9.34 3.55 10.40
CA GLY A 101 -10.37 4.20 9.57
C GLY A 101 -10.03 4.34 8.08
N VAL A 102 -8.82 4.00 7.66
CA VAL A 102 -8.39 4.02 6.26
C VAL A 102 -8.15 2.62 5.71
N TYR A 103 -8.16 1.59 6.56
CA TYR A 103 -7.90 0.23 6.15
C TYR A 103 -9.16 -0.45 5.58
N PHE A 104 -9.23 -0.61 4.27
CA PHE A 104 -10.31 -1.29 3.55
C PHE A 104 -9.83 -2.48 2.70
N GLY A 105 -8.77 -3.17 3.11
CA GLY A 105 -8.30 -4.37 2.44
C GLY A 105 -8.01 -4.15 0.95
N GLY A 106 -7.18 -3.19 0.62
CA GLY A 106 -6.83 -2.87 -0.76
C GLY A 106 -6.75 -1.38 -1.09
N THR A 107 -6.60 -0.53 -0.10
CA THR A 107 -6.56 0.94 -0.23
C THR A 107 -5.31 1.50 -0.89
N GLY A 108 -4.55 0.74 -1.62
CA GLY A 108 -3.45 1.30 -2.37
C GLY A 108 -2.10 1.33 -1.65
N LEU A 109 -2.05 1.22 -0.34
CA LEU A 109 -0.81 0.91 0.35
C LEU A 109 -0.34 -0.45 -0.15
N GLN A 110 0.69 -0.45 -1.00
CA GLN A 110 1.15 -1.65 -1.69
C GLN A 110 1.92 -2.56 -0.73
N THR A 111 1.19 -3.19 0.18
CA THR A 111 1.76 -4.15 1.11
C THR A 111 0.79 -5.29 1.38
N ASP A 112 1.25 -6.51 1.15
CA ASP A 112 0.48 -7.73 1.38
C ASP A 112 0.47 -8.13 2.86
N VAL A 113 1.44 -7.65 3.65
CA VAL A 113 1.54 -7.96 5.08
C VAL A 113 0.57 -7.18 5.95
N LEU A 114 0.01 -6.07 5.46
CA LEU A 114 -0.87 -5.21 6.24
C LEU A 114 -2.08 -5.95 6.80
N SER A 115 -2.67 -6.86 6.04
CA SER A 115 -3.80 -7.69 6.49
C SER A 115 -3.46 -8.60 7.68
N GLN A 116 -2.20 -8.98 7.83
CA GLN A 116 -1.71 -9.76 8.97
C GLN A 116 -1.53 -8.87 10.20
N LEU A 117 -1.02 -7.64 9.99
CA LEU A 117 -0.75 -6.67 11.06
C LEU A 117 -2.02 -6.03 11.61
N THR A 118 -3.06 -5.90 10.78
CA THR A 118 -4.36 -5.31 11.17
C THR A 118 -5.41 -6.38 11.51
N ASN A 119 -5.02 -7.64 11.70
CA ASN A 119 -5.95 -8.70 12.01
C ASN A 119 -6.53 -8.53 13.42
N LYS A 120 -7.80 -8.17 13.49
CA LYS A 120 -8.55 -7.95 14.73
C LYS A 120 -8.52 -9.15 15.68
N ALA A 121 -8.50 -10.37 15.16
CA ALA A 121 -8.43 -11.60 15.97
C ALA A 121 -7.06 -11.76 16.66
N THR A 122 -6.00 -11.17 16.10
CA THR A 122 -4.64 -11.26 16.63
C THR A 122 -4.30 -10.07 17.52
N TYR A 123 -4.67 -8.86 17.11
CA TYR A 123 -4.24 -7.61 17.76
C TYR A 123 -5.36 -6.86 18.48
N GLY A 124 -6.59 -7.37 18.45
CA GLY A 124 -7.73 -6.71 19.07
C GLY A 124 -8.18 -5.46 18.30
N ASP A 125 -8.54 -4.43 19.04
CA ASP A 125 -8.96 -3.15 18.48
C ASP A 125 -7.75 -2.19 18.38
N ALA A 126 -6.75 -2.53 17.56
CA ALA A 126 -5.65 -1.62 17.27
C ALA A 126 -6.15 -0.45 16.42
N ASP A 127 -5.90 0.78 16.88
CA ASP A 127 -6.36 2.00 16.22
C ASP A 127 -5.36 2.52 15.19
N ASN A 128 -4.08 2.20 15.38
CA ASN A 128 -2.99 2.55 14.48
C ASN A 128 -1.96 1.42 14.44
N VAL A 129 -1.37 1.21 13.28
CA VAL A 129 -0.27 0.26 13.07
C VAL A 129 0.87 0.97 12.37
N THR A 130 2.05 0.98 12.97
CA THR A 130 3.27 1.50 12.34
C THR A 130 4.28 0.39 12.14
N PHE A 131 5.02 0.42 11.03
CA PHE A 131 6.03 -0.60 10.73
C PHE A 131 6.96 -0.20 9.59
N TRP A 132 8.14 -0.76 9.59
CA TRP A 132 9.00 -0.79 8.40
C TRP A 132 8.66 -1.98 7.52
N ASN A 133 8.62 -1.77 6.20
CA ASN A 133 8.38 -2.82 5.23
C ASN A 133 9.52 -2.90 4.21
N ALA A 134 10.23 -4.02 4.20
CA ALA A 134 11.21 -4.34 3.18
C ALA A 134 10.56 -5.26 2.12
N MET A 135 10.64 -4.88 0.85
CA MET A 135 10.06 -5.61 -0.26
C MET A 135 11.11 -5.97 -1.32
N ALA A 136 10.96 -7.12 -1.92
CA ALA A 136 11.77 -7.59 -3.03
C ALA A 136 10.92 -8.28 -4.09
N ASP A 137 11.06 -7.84 -5.33
CA ASP A 137 10.48 -8.46 -6.51
C ASP A 137 11.58 -8.96 -7.44
N VAL A 138 11.48 -10.19 -7.91
CA VAL A 138 12.47 -10.78 -8.83
C VAL A 138 11.77 -11.54 -9.95
N THR A 139 12.03 -11.19 -11.20
CA THR A 139 11.56 -11.96 -12.36
C THR A 139 12.38 -13.25 -12.50
N LEU A 140 11.77 -14.38 -12.27
CA LEU A 140 12.40 -15.70 -12.36
C LEU A 140 12.44 -16.19 -13.81
N GLN A 141 11.34 -16.03 -14.51
CA GLN A 141 11.22 -16.28 -15.96
C GLN A 141 10.17 -15.33 -16.55
N LYS A 142 10.03 -15.31 -17.87
CA LYS A 142 9.05 -14.44 -18.52
C LYS A 142 7.66 -14.62 -17.90
N ASN A 143 7.08 -13.52 -17.44
CA ASN A 143 5.78 -13.45 -16.78
C ASN A 143 5.68 -14.17 -15.43
N VAL A 144 6.77 -14.65 -14.85
CA VAL A 144 6.80 -15.27 -13.53
C VAL A 144 7.75 -14.51 -12.63
N TYR A 145 7.26 -14.06 -11.47
CA TYR A 145 8.08 -13.36 -10.50
C TYR A 145 7.81 -13.81 -9.08
N LEU A 146 8.84 -13.76 -8.27
CA LEU A 146 8.78 -13.89 -6.83
C LEU A 146 8.59 -12.51 -6.23
N HIS A 147 7.65 -12.40 -5.32
CA HIS A 147 7.47 -11.24 -4.45
C HIS A 147 7.69 -11.68 -3.01
N ALA A 148 8.43 -10.90 -2.25
CA ALA A 148 8.67 -11.11 -0.83
C ALA A 148 8.54 -9.79 -0.07
N GLU A 149 7.86 -9.83 1.07
CA GLU A 149 7.73 -8.73 2.01
C GLU A 149 8.11 -9.16 3.42
N TYR A 150 8.71 -8.25 4.17
CA TYR A 150 9.00 -8.40 5.58
C TYR A 150 8.71 -7.09 6.32
N ALA A 151 7.71 -7.13 7.19
CA ALA A 151 7.38 -6.05 8.11
C ALA A 151 8.08 -6.30 9.44
N PHE A 152 8.79 -5.28 9.93
CA PHE A 152 9.53 -5.33 11.19
C PHE A 152 9.40 -4.01 11.94
N ASP A 153 9.79 -4.01 13.22
CA ASP A 153 9.63 -2.87 14.11
C ASP A 153 8.16 -2.42 14.16
N VAL A 154 7.29 -3.43 14.32
CA VAL A 154 5.84 -3.23 14.29
C VAL A 154 5.36 -2.75 15.63
N ASP A 155 4.63 -1.63 15.65
CA ASP A 155 3.97 -1.08 16.83
C ASP A 155 2.49 -0.85 16.57
N THR A 156 1.66 -1.01 17.60
CA THR A 156 0.20 -0.86 17.52
C THR A 156 -0.32 -0.05 18.71
N GLU A 157 -1.11 0.98 18.43
CA GLU A 157 -1.82 1.71 19.46
C GLU A 157 -3.07 0.94 19.94
N ALA A 158 -3.46 1.14 21.19
CA ALA A 158 -4.64 0.56 21.84
C ALA A 158 -4.70 -0.99 21.84
N SER A 159 -3.67 -1.68 21.41
CA SER A 159 -3.60 -3.14 21.46
C SER A 159 -3.10 -3.62 22.83
N SER A 160 -3.74 -4.66 23.37
CA SER A 160 -3.25 -5.37 24.57
C SER A 160 -2.19 -6.44 24.26
N THR A 161 -1.86 -6.63 23.00
CA THR A 161 -0.96 -7.67 22.51
C THR A 161 0.24 -7.06 21.83
N ASP A 162 1.45 -7.46 22.21
CA ASP A 162 2.66 -7.02 21.54
C ASP A 162 2.62 -7.39 20.05
N ALA A 163 2.84 -6.40 19.22
CA ALA A 163 2.90 -6.57 17.78
C ALA A 163 4.11 -7.44 17.39
N LYS A 164 3.95 -8.21 16.33
CA LYS A 164 4.98 -9.11 15.82
C LYS A 164 5.29 -8.79 14.38
N ASP A 165 6.54 -9.05 14.01
CA ASP A 165 6.96 -9.04 12.62
C ASP A 165 6.07 -9.96 11.77
N ALA A 166 5.83 -9.53 10.55
CA ALA A 166 5.05 -10.29 9.58
C ALA A 166 5.83 -10.45 8.27
N TRP A 167 5.58 -11.51 7.55
CA TRP A 167 6.19 -11.73 6.26
C TRP A 167 5.23 -12.38 5.28
N ASN A 168 5.41 -12.09 4.01
CA ASN A 168 4.72 -12.73 2.90
C ASN A 168 5.72 -13.09 1.80
N VAL A 169 5.55 -14.26 1.21
CA VAL A 169 6.29 -14.65 0.01
C VAL A 169 5.30 -15.27 -0.97
N SER A 170 5.24 -14.73 -2.17
CA SER A 170 4.33 -15.19 -3.21
C SER A 170 5.04 -15.40 -4.54
N LEU A 171 4.64 -16.46 -5.25
CA LEU A 171 5.02 -16.70 -6.64
C LEU A 171 3.85 -16.27 -7.53
N ASN A 172 4.12 -15.31 -8.39
CA ASN A 172 3.11 -14.67 -9.22
C ASN A 172 3.31 -15.00 -10.71
N TYR A 173 2.21 -15.19 -11.40
CA TYR A 173 2.21 -15.43 -12.84
C TYR A 173 1.26 -14.45 -13.52
N LYS A 174 1.72 -13.79 -14.60
CA LYS A 174 0.89 -12.90 -15.45
C LYS A 174 0.68 -13.49 -16.83
N PHE A 175 -0.57 -13.67 -17.19
CA PHE A 175 -1.02 -14.13 -18.51
C PHE A 175 -0.91 -13.02 -19.56
#